data_8b00edb3185f24d34617ec0073949973
#
_entry.id   8b00edb3185f24d34617ec0073949973
#
_cell.length_a   1.000
_cell.length_b   1.000
_cell.length_c   1.000
_cell.angle_alpha   90.00
_cell.angle_beta   90.00
_cell.angle_gamma   90.00
#
_symmetry.space_group_name_H-M   'P 1'
#
loop_
_entity.id
_entity.type
_entity.pdbx_description
1 polymer ?
#
loop_
_entity_poly.entity_id
_entity_poly.type
_entity_poly.pdbx_seq_one_letter_code
_entity_poly.pdbx_strand_id
1 'polypeptide(L)'
;MKKLSIALFAFCLTTAFGQQKVSDYKYIIVPEKLQTFKNSFGLEGYLERALFAKNYIAVTGTRDAWPDVVRENACSALNADIINDKSLLRNKVILQFKDCNDKVLLESKGMSMIKEYEEGFPDALKDALKQVPISAPVANLPVQKSKVSENNNSTTSTAVVQESKAPAAGKYSNGKVTLQKIQIDNDQFILADANSSVPYATFKASAKKDVFRVKLQNGDSTIGYFENGNIIIEIQQSNGEFSKEVFSAK
;
A
#
# COMPACT_ATOMS: atom_id res chain seq x y z
N MET A 1 6.47 -16.79 58.02
CA MET A 1 6.44 -15.58 57.16
C MET A 1 7.33 -15.75 55.92
N LYS A 2 7.27 -16.90 55.22
CA LYS A 2 8.09 -17.16 54.01
C LYS A 2 7.29 -17.61 52.79
N LYS A 3 5.95 -17.41 52.79
CA LYS A 3 5.09 -17.82 51.66
C LYS A 3 4.41 -16.67 50.90
N LEU A 4 4.73 -15.40 51.25
CA LEU A 4 4.12 -14.21 50.61
C LEU A 4 4.95 -13.59 49.47
N SER A 5 6.22 -14.02 49.30
CA SER A 5 7.12 -13.42 48.32
C SER A 5 7.07 -14.06 46.91
N ILE A 6 6.37 -15.16 46.73
CA ILE A 6 6.30 -15.88 45.43
C ILE A 6 5.12 -15.40 44.58
N ALA A 7 4.11 -14.75 45.15
CA ALA A 7 2.93 -14.30 44.43
C ALA A 7 3.15 -12.95 43.69
N LEU A 8 4.23 -12.19 43.97
CA LEU A 8 4.46 -10.89 43.36
C LEU A 8 5.31 -10.94 42.07
N PHE A 9 5.87 -12.11 41.75
CA PHE A 9 6.75 -12.25 40.56
C PHE A 9 6.01 -12.76 39.30
N ALA A 10 4.73 -13.15 39.44
CA ALA A 10 3.94 -13.71 38.34
C ALA A 10 3.12 -12.66 37.55
N PHE A 11 3.18 -11.36 37.89
CA PHE A 11 2.32 -10.33 37.28
C PHE A 11 3.03 -9.39 36.29
N CYS A 12 4.27 -9.67 35.92
CA CYS A 12 5.01 -8.89 34.91
C CYS A 12 5.14 -9.62 33.57
N LEU A 13 4.15 -10.42 33.16
CA LEU A 13 3.96 -10.77 31.75
C LEU A 13 3.22 -9.60 31.08
N THR A 14 3.92 -8.46 30.94
CA THR A 14 3.49 -7.39 30.04
C THR A 14 3.46 -7.97 28.64
N THR A 15 2.27 -8.13 28.10
CA THR A 15 2.03 -8.37 26.68
C THR A 15 2.77 -7.30 25.90
N ALA A 16 3.92 -7.65 25.36
CA ALA A 16 4.61 -6.85 24.37
C ALA A 16 3.74 -6.85 23.10
N PHE A 17 2.69 -6.02 23.08
CA PHE A 17 2.05 -5.65 21.84
C PHE A 17 3.14 -4.95 21.02
N GLY A 18 3.62 -5.61 19.97
CA GLY A 18 4.60 -5.04 19.08
C GLY A 18 4.11 -3.66 18.62
N GLN A 19 4.83 -2.61 19.00
CA GLN A 19 4.49 -1.26 18.55
C GLN A 19 4.63 -1.21 17.04
N GLN A 20 3.56 -0.84 16.35
CA GLN A 20 3.58 -0.61 14.91
C GLN A 20 4.64 0.44 14.58
N LYS A 21 5.44 0.15 13.56
CA LYS A 21 6.49 1.03 13.03
C LYS A 21 6.11 1.50 11.64
N VAL A 22 6.61 2.64 11.23
CA VAL A 22 6.37 3.15 9.88
C VAL A 22 6.84 2.15 8.81
N SER A 23 7.95 1.44 9.05
CA SER A 23 8.46 0.40 8.14
C SER A 23 7.50 -0.75 7.88
N ASP A 24 6.55 -1.01 8.79
CA ASP A 24 5.61 -2.12 8.67
C ASP A 24 4.54 -1.88 7.60
N TYR A 25 4.43 -0.64 7.13
CA TYR A 25 3.46 -0.21 6.13
C TYR A 25 4.05 -0.13 4.74
N LYS A 26 3.23 -0.49 3.74
CA LYS A 26 3.57 -0.35 2.33
C LYS A 26 3.08 0.98 1.75
N TYR A 27 1.92 1.46 2.21
CA TYR A 27 1.22 2.59 1.66
C TYR A 27 1.29 3.80 2.58
N ILE A 28 1.53 4.98 1.98
CA ILE A 28 1.52 6.26 2.68
C ILE A 28 0.64 7.23 1.89
N ILE A 29 -0.42 7.71 2.53
CA ILE A 29 -1.30 8.74 1.98
C ILE A 29 -0.60 10.08 2.13
N VAL A 30 -0.37 10.74 1.00
CA VAL A 30 0.21 12.09 0.92
C VAL A 30 -0.92 13.08 0.69
N PRO A 31 -1.08 14.11 1.54
CA PRO A 31 -2.16 15.08 1.40
C PRO A 31 -1.97 15.93 0.13
N GLU A 32 -3.07 16.28 -0.53
CA GLU A 32 -3.05 17.19 -1.69
C GLU A 32 -2.72 18.63 -1.29
N LYS A 33 -2.98 19.01 -0.04
CA LYS A 33 -2.73 20.35 0.49
C LYS A 33 -2.13 20.28 1.87
N LEU A 34 -1.05 21.02 2.07
CA LEU A 34 -0.38 21.16 3.35
C LEU A 34 -1.04 22.29 4.15
N GLN A 35 -1.74 21.94 5.22
CA GLN A 35 -2.58 22.85 6.00
C GLN A 35 -1.81 24.04 6.62
N THR A 36 -0.54 23.85 6.94
CA THR A 36 0.29 24.85 7.61
C THR A 36 1.08 25.73 6.66
N PHE A 37 1.00 25.45 5.35
CA PHE A 37 1.69 26.21 4.32
C PHE A 37 0.70 27.06 3.52
N LYS A 38 1.09 28.31 3.19
CA LYS A 38 0.35 29.13 2.22
C LYS A 38 0.65 28.72 0.78
N ASN A 39 1.88 28.29 0.53
CA ASN A 39 2.37 27.71 -0.72
C ASN A 39 3.16 26.46 -0.35
N SER A 40 2.88 25.36 -0.99
CA SER A 40 3.50 24.06 -0.67
C SER A 40 4.93 23.90 -1.19
N PHE A 41 5.38 24.78 -2.08
CA PHE A 41 6.72 24.73 -2.70
C PHE A 41 7.07 23.35 -3.30
N GLY A 42 6.05 22.59 -3.73
CA GLY A 42 6.22 21.25 -4.31
C GLY A 42 6.65 20.17 -3.32
N LEU A 43 6.42 20.38 -2.02
CA LEU A 43 6.81 19.46 -0.96
C LEU A 43 6.08 18.10 -1.07
N GLU A 44 4.83 18.10 -1.55
CA GLU A 44 4.05 16.87 -1.77
C GLU A 44 4.75 15.97 -2.79
N GLY A 45 5.06 16.51 -3.97
CA GLY A 45 5.76 15.75 -5.01
C GLY A 45 7.21 15.39 -4.63
N TYR A 46 7.85 16.19 -3.78
CA TYR A 46 9.16 15.83 -3.21
C TYR A 46 9.02 14.63 -2.27
N LEU A 47 8.02 14.64 -1.38
CA LEU A 47 7.74 13.55 -0.45
C LEU A 47 7.43 12.25 -1.20
N GLU A 48 6.58 12.29 -2.24
CA GLU A 48 6.26 11.12 -3.07
C GLU A 48 7.52 10.44 -3.64
N ARG A 49 8.40 11.23 -4.26
CA ARG A 49 9.66 10.70 -4.83
C ARG A 49 10.57 10.10 -3.75
N ALA A 50 10.65 10.76 -2.61
CA ALA A 50 11.47 10.29 -1.49
C ALA A 50 10.92 9.01 -0.85
N LEU A 51 9.61 8.88 -0.75
CA LEU A 51 8.93 7.67 -0.28
C LEU A 51 9.14 6.51 -1.25
N PHE A 52 9.04 6.76 -2.56
CA PHE A 52 9.33 5.76 -3.58
C PHE A 52 10.76 5.22 -3.46
N ALA A 53 11.75 6.10 -3.25
CA ALA A 53 13.14 5.71 -3.05
C ALA A 53 13.38 4.87 -1.77
N LYS A 54 12.40 4.87 -0.85
CA LYS A 54 12.39 4.07 0.38
C LYS A 54 11.42 2.87 0.32
N ASN A 55 11.00 2.45 -0.89
CA ASN A 55 10.13 1.32 -1.16
C ASN A 55 8.68 1.47 -0.62
N TYR A 56 8.23 2.69 -0.32
CA TYR A 56 6.82 2.97 -0.05
C TYR A 56 6.06 3.27 -1.34
N ILE A 57 4.77 3.03 -1.31
CA ILE A 57 3.83 3.46 -2.34
C ILE A 57 3.10 4.69 -1.80
N ALA A 58 3.38 5.86 -2.40
CA ALA A 58 2.63 7.08 -2.11
C ALA A 58 1.22 6.97 -2.72
N VAL A 59 0.21 7.29 -1.92
CA VAL A 59 -1.19 7.30 -2.32
C VAL A 59 -1.65 8.75 -2.32
N THR A 60 -2.04 9.24 -3.49
CA THR A 60 -2.44 10.64 -3.72
C THR A 60 -3.80 10.71 -4.40
N GLY A 61 -4.36 11.91 -4.49
CA GLY A 61 -5.63 12.13 -5.15
C GLY A 61 -6.86 11.68 -4.36
N THR A 62 -7.99 11.60 -5.04
CA THR A 62 -9.27 11.23 -4.44
C THR A 62 -9.31 9.75 -4.08
N ARG A 63 -10.12 9.40 -3.09
CA ARG A 63 -10.25 8.03 -2.57
C ARG A 63 -10.58 7.00 -3.64
N ASP A 64 -11.28 7.39 -4.68
CA ASP A 64 -11.65 6.49 -5.80
C ASP A 64 -10.46 6.05 -6.64
N ALA A 65 -9.37 6.85 -6.64
CA ALA A 65 -8.13 6.54 -7.33
C ALA A 65 -7.13 5.72 -6.46
N TRP A 66 -7.46 5.50 -5.19
CA TRP A 66 -6.58 4.79 -4.26
C TRP A 66 -6.53 3.28 -4.56
N PRO A 67 -5.42 2.60 -4.23
CA PRO A 67 -5.36 1.14 -4.25
C PRO A 67 -6.49 0.52 -3.41
N ASP A 68 -7.10 -0.57 -3.89
CA ASP A 68 -8.24 -1.22 -3.24
C ASP A 68 -7.98 -1.54 -1.78
N VAL A 69 -6.78 -2.05 -1.46
CA VAL A 69 -6.34 -2.34 -0.09
C VAL A 69 -6.48 -1.12 0.83
N VAL A 70 -6.15 0.09 0.34
CA VAL A 70 -6.23 1.33 1.13
C VAL A 70 -7.65 1.87 1.14
N ARG A 71 -8.37 1.72 0.02
CA ARG A 71 -9.76 2.17 -0.14
C ARG A 71 -10.70 1.39 0.78
N GLU A 72 -10.52 0.07 0.88
CA GLU A 72 -11.31 -0.83 1.71
C GLU A 72 -10.93 -0.75 3.19
N ASN A 73 -9.65 -0.58 3.48
CA ASN A 73 -9.14 -0.46 4.84
C ASN A 73 -8.13 0.68 4.95
N ALA A 74 -8.60 1.85 5.39
CA ALA A 74 -7.75 3.01 5.60
C ALA A 74 -6.61 2.75 6.61
N CYS A 75 -6.77 1.74 7.49
CA CYS A 75 -5.72 1.36 8.44
C CYS A 75 -4.59 0.53 7.81
N SER A 76 -4.67 0.20 6.53
CA SER A 76 -3.57 -0.42 5.77
C SER A 76 -2.52 0.60 5.29
N ALA A 77 -2.78 1.89 5.46
CA ALA A 77 -1.89 2.98 5.10
C ALA A 77 -1.63 3.91 6.28
N LEU A 78 -0.53 4.66 6.20
CA LEU A 78 -0.26 5.79 7.09
C LEU A 78 -0.63 7.10 6.41
N ASN A 79 -1.07 8.07 7.18
CA ASN A 79 -1.24 9.44 6.73
C ASN A 79 0.07 10.21 6.97
N ALA A 80 0.64 10.78 5.91
CA ALA A 80 1.76 11.71 6.03
C ALA A 80 1.24 13.13 6.26
N ASP A 81 1.96 13.89 7.06
CA ASP A 81 1.71 15.31 7.25
C ASP A 81 3.05 16.06 7.27
N ILE A 82 3.13 17.18 6.54
CA ILE A 82 4.27 18.08 6.55
C ILE A 82 3.82 19.38 7.18
N ILE A 83 4.39 19.71 8.33
CA ILE A 83 4.03 20.86 9.13
C ILE A 83 5.14 21.90 9.02
N ASN A 84 4.76 23.16 8.77
CA ASN A 84 5.67 24.28 8.83
C ASN A 84 5.99 24.61 10.28
N ASP A 85 7.21 24.28 10.72
CA ASP A 85 7.71 24.68 12.04
C ASP A 85 8.26 26.12 11.96
N LYS A 86 7.33 27.07 12.15
CA LYS A 86 7.58 28.49 11.94
C LYS A 86 8.84 28.97 12.66
N SER A 87 9.80 29.50 11.92
CA SER A 87 11.04 30.07 12.46
C SER A 87 11.39 31.33 11.69
N LEU A 88 11.95 32.33 12.38
CA LEU A 88 12.35 33.60 11.78
C LEU A 88 13.66 33.53 10.99
N LEU A 89 14.51 32.55 11.31
CA LEU A 89 15.89 32.50 10.82
C LEU A 89 16.17 31.34 9.85
N ARG A 90 15.32 30.33 9.83
CA ARG A 90 15.57 29.08 9.10
C ARG A 90 14.27 28.46 8.60
N ASN A 91 14.32 27.78 7.48
CA ASN A 91 13.24 26.94 7.01
C ASN A 91 13.26 25.63 7.79
N LYS A 92 12.15 25.31 8.45
CA LYS A 92 12.00 24.11 9.25
C LYS A 92 10.69 23.41 8.93
N VAL A 93 10.72 22.10 8.94
CA VAL A 93 9.54 21.25 8.78
C VAL A 93 9.49 20.17 9.86
N ILE A 94 8.29 19.75 10.19
CA ILE A 94 8.03 18.53 10.95
C ILE A 94 7.31 17.57 10.00
N LEU A 95 7.89 16.40 9.75
CA LEU A 95 7.28 15.32 9.00
C LEU A 95 6.71 14.33 10.00
N GLN A 96 5.41 14.07 9.91
CA GLN A 96 4.70 13.09 10.75
C GLN A 96 4.10 11.99 9.90
N PHE A 97 4.14 10.76 10.44
CA PHE A 97 3.37 9.64 9.93
C PHE A 97 2.40 9.17 11.01
N LYS A 98 1.12 9.19 10.68
CA LYS A 98 0.00 8.88 11.57
C LYS A 98 -0.72 7.63 11.10
N ASP A 99 -1.15 6.80 12.05
CA ASP A 99 -2.04 5.67 11.75
C ASP A 99 -3.48 6.17 11.50
N CYS A 100 -4.39 5.23 11.20
CA CYS A 100 -5.80 5.53 10.96
C CYS A 100 -6.57 6.04 12.20
N ASN A 101 -5.95 6.10 13.37
CA ASN A 101 -6.50 6.69 14.59
C ASN A 101 -5.80 8.00 14.96
N ASP A 102 -5.11 8.62 14.01
CA ASP A 102 -4.31 9.85 14.19
C ASP A 102 -3.16 9.71 15.20
N LYS A 103 -2.79 8.48 15.59
CA LYS A 103 -1.63 8.25 16.43
C LYS A 103 -0.36 8.43 15.62
N VAL A 104 0.51 9.33 16.07
CA VAL A 104 1.82 9.55 15.45
C VAL A 104 2.73 8.34 15.73
N LEU A 105 3.15 7.66 14.68
CA LEU A 105 4.11 6.56 14.73
C LEU A 105 5.55 7.04 14.55
N LEU A 106 5.75 8.11 13.78
CA LEU A 106 7.03 8.76 13.59
C LEU A 106 6.82 10.26 13.45
N GLU A 107 7.62 11.02 14.17
CA GLU A 107 7.80 12.46 13.99
C GLU A 107 9.28 12.72 13.72
N SER A 108 9.58 13.43 12.65
CA SER A 108 10.93 13.79 12.26
C SER A 108 10.99 15.29 11.96
N LYS A 109 11.97 15.97 12.53
CA LYS A 109 12.22 17.38 12.30
C LYS A 109 13.36 17.55 11.33
N GLY A 110 13.18 18.45 10.37
CA GLY A 110 14.23 18.83 9.46
C GLY A 110 14.40 20.35 9.40
N MET A 111 15.61 20.78 9.11
CA MET A 111 15.91 22.18 8.94
C MET A 111 16.84 22.42 7.77
N SER A 112 16.77 23.63 7.21
CA SER A 112 17.66 24.13 6.17
C SER A 112 18.33 25.42 6.57
N MET A 113 19.55 25.61 6.12
CA MET A 113 20.28 26.88 6.21
C MET A 113 20.00 27.80 5.02
N ILE A 114 19.34 27.30 3.98
CA ILE A 114 18.92 28.06 2.81
C ILE A 114 17.78 28.98 3.23
N LYS A 115 17.89 30.26 2.93
CA LYS A 115 16.91 31.28 3.35
C LYS A 115 15.71 31.36 2.43
N GLU A 116 15.91 31.09 1.16
CA GLU A 116 14.89 31.07 0.12
C GLU A 116 13.90 29.94 0.37
N TYR A 117 12.60 30.24 0.39
CA TYR A 117 11.57 29.25 0.75
C TYR A 117 11.47 28.11 -0.25
N GLU A 118 11.62 28.42 -1.57
CA GLU A 118 11.48 27.43 -2.65
C GLU A 118 12.53 26.33 -2.58
N GLU A 119 13.75 26.65 -2.16
CA GLU A 119 14.83 25.68 -2.00
C GLU A 119 14.96 25.20 -0.55
N GLY A 120 14.70 26.06 0.40
CA GLY A 120 14.93 25.80 1.80
C GLY A 120 13.91 24.81 2.41
N PHE A 121 12.64 24.86 2.04
CA PHE A 121 11.67 23.90 2.53
C PHE A 121 11.87 22.47 1.98
N PRO A 122 12.15 22.27 0.67
CA PRO A 122 12.55 20.95 0.17
C PRO A 122 13.84 20.42 0.82
N ASP A 123 14.84 21.25 1.08
CA ASP A 123 16.07 20.85 1.78
C ASP A 123 15.77 20.48 3.25
N ALA A 124 14.92 21.23 3.95
CA ALA A 124 14.48 20.88 5.29
C ALA A 124 13.70 19.55 5.29
N LEU A 125 12.83 19.30 4.29
CA LEU A 125 12.12 18.03 4.17
C LEU A 125 13.08 16.87 3.90
N LYS A 126 14.09 17.07 3.06
CA LYS A 126 15.16 16.09 2.82
C LYS A 126 15.88 15.74 4.12
N ASP A 127 16.12 16.69 5.00
CA ASP A 127 16.75 16.45 6.29
C ASP A 127 15.83 15.61 7.20
N ALA A 128 14.54 15.95 7.31
CA ALA A 128 13.56 15.16 8.04
C ALA A 128 13.45 13.71 7.55
N LEU A 129 13.50 13.51 6.23
CA LEU A 129 13.40 12.19 5.60
C LEU A 129 14.56 11.23 5.92
N LYS A 130 15.69 11.72 6.44
CA LYS A 130 16.80 10.85 6.87
C LYS A 130 16.39 9.87 7.97
N GLN A 131 15.44 10.24 8.81
CA GLN A 131 14.96 9.39 9.92
C GLN A 131 13.87 8.39 9.49
N VAL A 132 13.31 8.53 8.30
CA VAL A 132 12.29 7.62 7.78
C VAL A 132 12.94 6.31 7.34
N PRO A 133 12.56 5.16 7.91
CA PRO A 133 13.13 3.87 7.54
C PRO A 133 12.72 3.47 6.12
N ILE A 134 13.39 2.44 5.58
CA ILE A 134 12.95 1.77 4.35
C ILE A 134 11.72 0.91 4.69
N SER A 135 10.75 0.85 3.79
CA SER A 135 9.57 0.01 3.94
C SER A 135 9.95 -1.48 3.91
N ALA A 136 9.49 -2.21 4.91
CA ALA A 136 9.57 -3.67 5.03
C ALA A 136 8.20 -4.18 5.51
N PRO A 137 7.19 -4.19 4.61
CA PRO A 137 5.81 -4.40 4.98
C PRO A 137 5.58 -5.75 5.64
N VAL A 138 4.80 -5.77 6.73
CA VAL A 138 4.35 -7.00 7.37
C VAL A 138 3.02 -7.46 6.78
N ALA A 139 2.84 -8.78 6.61
CA ALA A 139 1.67 -9.35 5.97
C ALA A 139 0.36 -9.11 6.75
N ASN A 140 0.45 -8.94 8.06
CA ASN A 140 -0.69 -8.75 8.95
C ASN A 140 -0.48 -7.50 9.82
N LEU A 141 -0.92 -6.35 9.33
CA LEU A 141 -1.09 -5.19 10.19
C LEU A 141 -2.27 -5.46 11.15
N PRO A 142 -2.15 -5.16 12.44
CA PRO A 142 -3.28 -5.28 13.35
C PRO A 142 -4.46 -4.45 12.83
N VAL A 143 -5.58 -5.10 12.57
CA VAL A 143 -6.83 -4.41 12.18
C VAL A 143 -7.35 -3.68 13.40
N GLN A 144 -7.07 -2.39 13.50
CA GLN A 144 -7.71 -1.55 14.50
C GLN A 144 -9.10 -1.18 13.95
N LYS A 145 -10.14 -1.60 14.68
CA LYS A 145 -11.52 -1.22 14.35
C LYS A 145 -11.64 0.31 14.40
N SER A 146 -11.81 0.95 13.25
CA SER A 146 -12.17 2.36 13.17
C SER A 146 -13.42 2.59 14.01
N LYS A 147 -13.39 3.57 14.92
CA LYS A 147 -14.61 4.09 15.55
C LYS A 147 -15.38 4.85 14.47
N VAL A 148 -16.25 4.16 13.77
CA VAL A 148 -17.27 4.80 12.93
C VAL A 148 -18.22 5.50 13.89
N SER A 149 -18.33 6.80 13.78
CA SER A 149 -19.39 7.58 14.42
C SER A 149 -20.73 7.07 13.86
N GLU A 150 -21.47 6.36 14.70
CA GLU A 150 -22.81 5.88 14.40
C GLU A 150 -23.71 7.10 14.20
N ASN A 151 -24.19 7.26 12.98
CA ASN A 151 -25.45 7.96 12.74
C ASN A 151 -26.43 6.92 12.24
N ASN A 152 -27.34 6.53 13.15
CA ASN A 152 -28.38 5.55 12.94
C ASN A 152 -29.32 6.00 11.82
N ASN A 153 -29.52 5.15 10.84
CA ASN A 153 -30.88 4.95 10.30
C ASN A 153 -31.00 3.50 9.80
N SER A 154 -31.87 2.79 10.52
CA SER A 154 -32.27 1.42 10.26
C SER A 154 -33.01 1.31 8.93
N THR A 155 -32.62 0.33 8.11
CA THR A 155 -33.63 -0.44 7.35
C THR A 155 -33.09 -1.86 7.13
N THR A 156 -33.77 -2.78 7.75
CA THR A 156 -33.62 -4.25 7.65
C THR A 156 -33.86 -4.70 6.22
N SER A 157 -32.88 -5.39 5.63
CA SER A 157 -33.16 -6.28 4.51
C SER A 157 -32.26 -7.50 4.64
N THR A 158 -32.91 -8.60 4.92
CA THR A 158 -32.38 -9.96 4.98
C THR A 158 -31.98 -10.38 3.58
N ALA A 159 -30.70 -10.64 3.32
CA ALA A 159 -30.25 -11.31 2.12
C ALA A 159 -29.21 -12.39 2.49
N VAL A 160 -29.65 -13.57 2.22
CA VAL A 160 -29.03 -14.89 2.14
C VAL A 160 -27.51 -14.87 1.96
N VAL A 161 -26.81 -15.52 2.90
CA VAL A 161 -25.42 -15.90 2.83
C VAL A 161 -25.24 -16.89 1.66
N GLN A 162 -24.64 -16.43 0.58
CA GLN A 162 -24.09 -17.31 -0.43
C GLN A 162 -22.57 -17.33 -0.25
N GLU A 163 -22.12 -18.42 0.30
CA GLU A 163 -20.72 -18.81 0.49
C GLU A 163 -20.03 -18.88 -0.87
N SER A 164 -19.35 -17.78 -1.30
CA SER A 164 -18.49 -17.82 -2.46
C SER A 164 -17.10 -18.30 -2.05
N LYS A 165 -16.91 -19.59 -2.29
CA LYS A 165 -15.66 -20.31 -2.22
C LYS A 165 -14.54 -19.50 -2.90
N ALA A 166 -13.52 -19.08 -2.13
CA ALA A 166 -12.29 -18.50 -2.67
C ALA A 166 -11.70 -19.43 -3.74
N PRO A 167 -11.36 -18.95 -4.95
CA PRO A 167 -10.74 -19.80 -5.94
C PRO A 167 -9.35 -20.20 -5.45
N ALA A 168 -9.15 -21.50 -5.31
CA ALA A 168 -7.90 -22.12 -4.93
C ALA A 168 -6.73 -21.59 -5.79
N ALA A 169 -5.54 -21.44 -5.19
CA ALA A 169 -4.30 -21.20 -5.89
C ALA A 169 -4.09 -22.28 -6.96
N GLY A 170 -4.46 -21.97 -8.20
CA GLY A 170 -4.37 -22.91 -9.33
C GLY A 170 -2.99 -22.81 -9.97
N LYS A 171 -2.44 -23.95 -10.38
CA LYS A 171 -1.28 -23.99 -11.27
C LYS A 171 -1.77 -23.95 -12.71
N TYR A 172 -1.11 -23.14 -13.52
CA TYR A 172 -1.41 -22.97 -14.95
C TYR A 172 -0.16 -23.21 -15.78
N SER A 173 -0.28 -23.80 -16.96
CA SER A 173 0.87 -24.07 -17.82
C SER A 173 0.53 -23.86 -19.30
N ASN A 174 1.47 -23.28 -20.04
CA ASN A 174 1.44 -23.17 -21.50
C ASN A 174 2.29 -24.25 -22.20
N GLY A 175 2.73 -25.28 -21.46
CA GLY A 175 3.64 -26.33 -21.96
C GLY A 175 5.12 -25.97 -21.86
N LYS A 176 5.48 -24.68 -21.82
CA LYS A 176 6.87 -24.21 -21.67
C LYS A 176 7.20 -23.84 -20.22
N VAL A 177 6.27 -23.16 -19.56
CA VAL A 177 6.39 -22.75 -18.17
C VAL A 177 5.16 -23.17 -17.36
N THR A 178 5.35 -23.40 -16.07
CA THR A 178 4.27 -23.65 -15.12
C THR A 178 4.26 -22.50 -14.13
N LEU A 179 3.15 -21.79 -14.06
CA LEU A 179 2.96 -20.61 -13.24
C LEU A 179 1.90 -20.87 -12.19
N GLN A 180 2.06 -20.22 -11.05
CA GLN A 180 1.06 -20.22 -9.99
C GLN A 180 0.21 -18.96 -10.09
N LYS A 181 -1.12 -19.11 -10.12
CA LYS A 181 -2.05 -18.00 -9.98
C LYS A 181 -2.12 -17.63 -8.50
N ILE A 182 -1.75 -16.39 -8.17
CA ILE A 182 -1.82 -15.83 -6.83
C ILE A 182 -2.80 -14.66 -6.88
N GLN A 183 -3.91 -14.78 -6.17
CA GLN A 183 -4.87 -13.69 -6.04
C GLN A 183 -4.27 -12.64 -5.11
N ILE A 184 -4.24 -11.39 -5.55
CA ILE A 184 -3.77 -10.25 -4.76
C ILE A 184 -4.96 -9.59 -4.06
N ASP A 185 -6.04 -9.34 -4.82
CA ASP A 185 -7.30 -8.79 -4.33
C ASP A 185 -8.46 -9.26 -5.24
N ASN A 186 -9.67 -8.71 -5.06
CA ASN A 186 -10.84 -9.10 -5.85
C ASN A 186 -10.70 -8.81 -7.34
N ASP A 187 -9.92 -7.79 -7.70
CA ASP A 187 -9.79 -7.28 -9.06
C ASP A 187 -8.40 -7.53 -9.66
N GLN A 188 -7.48 -8.12 -8.89
CA GLN A 188 -6.11 -8.30 -9.31
C GLN A 188 -5.53 -9.65 -8.91
N PHE A 189 -4.90 -10.32 -9.86
CA PHE A 189 -4.07 -11.52 -9.60
C PHE A 189 -2.78 -11.46 -10.40
N ILE A 190 -1.83 -12.29 -10.02
CA ILE A 190 -0.58 -12.48 -10.75
C ILE A 190 -0.41 -13.93 -11.18
N LEU A 191 0.32 -14.13 -12.28
CA LEU A 191 0.95 -15.39 -12.64
C LEU A 191 2.42 -15.31 -12.25
N ALA A 192 2.87 -16.16 -11.35
CA ALA A 192 4.23 -16.19 -10.84
C ALA A 192 4.90 -17.53 -11.12
N ASP A 193 6.17 -17.48 -11.56
CA ASP A 193 7.05 -18.64 -11.57
C ASP A 193 7.63 -18.83 -10.17
N ALA A 194 7.65 -20.06 -9.67
CA ALA A 194 8.23 -20.37 -8.36
C ALA A 194 9.72 -20.02 -8.23
N ASN A 195 10.42 -19.91 -9.36
CA ASN A 195 11.86 -19.63 -9.43
C ASN A 195 12.16 -18.16 -9.74
N SER A 196 11.15 -17.28 -9.86
CA SER A 196 11.32 -15.87 -10.19
C SER A 196 10.78 -14.97 -9.09
N SER A 197 11.54 -13.94 -8.75
CA SER A 197 11.09 -12.88 -7.83
C SER A 197 10.19 -11.84 -8.50
N VAL A 198 10.05 -11.90 -9.82
CA VAL A 198 9.19 -10.99 -10.60
C VAL A 198 8.05 -11.78 -11.21
N PRO A 199 6.79 -11.32 -11.09
CA PRO A 199 5.65 -11.98 -11.72
C PRO A 199 5.82 -12.07 -13.24
N TYR A 200 5.44 -13.20 -13.84
CA TYR A 200 5.36 -13.37 -15.30
C TYR A 200 4.37 -12.38 -15.91
N ALA A 201 3.21 -12.24 -15.27
CA ALA A 201 2.18 -11.27 -15.66
C ALA A 201 1.33 -10.84 -14.47
N THR A 202 0.93 -9.58 -14.47
CA THR A 202 -0.01 -8.99 -13.50
C THR A 202 -1.31 -8.65 -14.20
N PHE A 203 -2.42 -9.17 -13.70
CA PHE A 203 -3.76 -9.01 -14.23
C PHE A 203 -4.57 -8.07 -13.36
N LYS A 204 -5.18 -7.05 -13.94
CA LYS A 204 -6.10 -6.13 -13.28
C LYS A 204 -7.44 -6.15 -14.01
N ALA A 205 -8.53 -6.36 -13.28
CA ALA A 205 -9.87 -6.41 -13.85
C ALA A 205 -10.18 -5.17 -14.72
N SER A 206 -10.88 -5.38 -15.81
CA SER A 206 -11.42 -4.31 -16.66
C SER A 206 -12.90 -4.10 -16.35
N ALA A 207 -13.51 -3.11 -17.00
CA ALA A 207 -14.95 -2.90 -16.90
C ALA A 207 -15.78 -4.05 -17.49
N LYS A 208 -15.15 -4.91 -18.30
CA LYS A 208 -15.79 -6.10 -18.89
C LYS A 208 -15.45 -7.32 -18.06
N LYS A 209 -16.47 -8.07 -17.65
CA LYS A 209 -16.32 -9.32 -16.91
C LYS A 209 -15.38 -10.29 -17.62
N ASP A 210 -14.53 -10.98 -16.85
CA ASP A 210 -13.55 -11.99 -17.31
C ASP A 210 -12.48 -11.45 -18.28
N VAL A 211 -12.35 -10.12 -18.43
CA VAL A 211 -11.30 -9.44 -19.22
C VAL A 211 -10.44 -8.60 -18.31
N PHE A 212 -9.13 -8.69 -18.49
CA PHE A 212 -8.13 -8.04 -17.64
C PHE A 212 -7.17 -7.19 -18.49
N ARG A 213 -6.72 -6.08 -17.91
CA ARG A 213 -5.52 -5.39 -18.36
C ARG A 213 -4.33 -6.15 -17.79
N VAL A 214 -3.39 -6.52 -18.66
CA VAL A 214 -2.25 -7.35 -18.28
C VAL A 214 -0.97 -6.56 -18.46
N LYS A 215 -0.12 -6.56 -17.44
CA LYS A 215 1.25 -6.07 -17.51
C LYS A 215 2.19 -7.27 -17.46
N LEU A 216 2.99 -7.45 -18.50
CA LEU A 216 3.96 -8.53 -18.63
C LEU A 216 5.25 -8.21 -17.89
N GLN A 217 6.09 -9.22 -17.64
CA GLN A 217 7.38 -9.09 -16.96
C GLN A 217 8.33 -8.14 -17.68
N ASN A 218 8.29 -8.06 -19.01
CA ASN A 218 9.10 -7.14 -19.82
C ASN A 218 8.61 -5.69 -19.78
N GLY A 219 7.49 -5.41 -19.09
CA GLY A 219 6.89 -4.09 -18.98
C GLY A 219 5.81 -3.76 -19.99
N ASP A 220 5.59 -4.61 -21.00
CA ASP A 220 4.54 -4.42 -21.99
C ASP A 220 3.15 -4.55 -21.36
N SER A 221 2.21 -3.79 -21.90
CA SER A 221 0.80 -3.85 -21.50
C SER A 221 -0.04 -4.46 -22.59
N THR A 222 -0.91 -5.39 -22.22
CA THR A 222 -1.78 -6.11 -23.16
C THR A 222 -3.13 -6.43 -22.50
N ILE A 223 -3.89 -7.33 -23.14
CA ILE A 223 -5.18 -7.83 -22.67
C ILE A 223 -5.06 -9.32 -22.37
N GLY A 224 -5.70 -9.75 -21.30
CA GLY A 224 -5.89 -11.16 -20.99
C GLY A 224 -7.32 -11.42 -20.55
N TYR A 225 -7.76 -12.67 -20.65
CA TYR A 225 -9.11 -13.06 -20.29
C TYR A 225 -9.19 -14.53 -19.91
N PHE A 226 -10.29 -14.91 -19.25
CA PHE A 226 -10.61 -16.31 -19.01
C PHE A 226 -11.44 -16.87 -20.18
N GLU A 227 -11.05 -18.01 -20.70
CA GLU A 227 -11.78 -18.75 -21.72
C GLU A 227 -11.70 -20.25 -21.44
N ASN A 228 -12.85 -20.90 -21.25
CA ASN A 228 -12.95 -22.37 -20.99
C ASN A 228 -12.06 -22.85 -19.81
N GLY A 229 -11.93 -22.05 -18.75
CA GLY A 229 -11.09 -22.37 -17.59
C GLY A 229 -9.59 -22.10 -17.77
N ASN A 230 -9.18 -21.65 -18.95
CA ASN A 230 -7.81 -21.26 -19.25
C ASN A 230 -7.63 -19.75 -19.07
N ILE A 231 -6.39 -19.33 -18.81
CA ILE A 231 -5.97 -17.94 -18.85
C ILE A 231 -5.35 -17.69 -20.23
N ILE A 232 -5.90 -16.71 -20.95
CA ILE A 232 -5.39 -16.29 -22.27
C ILE A 232 -4.70 -14.93 -22.09
N ILE A 233 -3.52 -14.80 -22.70
CA ILE A 233 -2.81 -13.51 -22.82
C ILE A 233 -2.60 -13.24 -24.30
N GLU A 234 -2.95 -12.04 -24.77
CA GLU A 234 -2.65 -11.59 -26.12
C GLU A 234 -1.25 -11.00 -26.16
N ILE A 235 -0.36 -11.56 -26.98
CA ILE A 235 1.02 -11.11 -27.14
C ILE A 235 1.18 -10.45 -28.50
N GLN A 236 1.59 -9.17 -28.49
CA GLN A 236 1.89 -8.47 -29.72
C GLN A 236 3.17 -9.03 -30.35
N GLN A 237 3.07 -9.38 -31.65
CA GLN A 237 4.20 -9.87 -32.43
C GLN A 237 4.92 -8.72 -33.13
N SER A 238 6.14 -8.94 -33.60
CA SER A 238 6.96 -7.94 -34.29
C SER A 238 6.33 -7.42 -35.60
N ASN A 239 5.40 -8.15 -36.18
CA ASN A 239 4.62 -7.74 -37.37
C ASN A 239 3.38 -6.90 -37.02
N GLY A 240 3.13 -6.61 -35.74
CA GLY A 240 1.97 -5.86 -35.25
C GLY A 240 0.72 -6.69 -34.99
N GLU A 241 0.72 -7.98 -35.37
CA GLU A 241 -0.38 -8.88 -35.05
C GLU A 241 -0.34 -9.37 -33.61
N PHE A 242 -1.49 -9.87 -33.09
CA PHE A 242 -1.57 -10.47 -31.79
C PHE A 242 -1.69 -11.99 -31.88
N SER A 243 -0.88 -12.68 -31.08
CA SER A 243 -1.00 -14.13 -30.85
C SER A 243 -1.56 -14.41 -29.47
N LYS A 244 -2.26 -15.54 -29.31
CA LYS A 244 -2.79 -15.98 -28.03
C LYS A 244 -1.79 -16.91 -27.35
N GLU A 245 -1.39 -16.55 -26.11
CA GLU A 245 -0.69 -17.46 -25.23
C GLU A 245 -1.69 -18.05 -24.24
N VAL A 246 -1.82 -19.39 -24.24
CA VAL A 246 -2.85 -20.11 -23.48
C VAL A 246 -2.23 -20.83 -22.31
N PHE A 247 -2.66 -20.51 -21.10
CA PHE A 247 -2.27 -21.18 -19.87
C PHE A 247 -3.43 -22.04 -19.37
N SER A 248 -3.28 -23.34 -19.45
CA SER A 248 -4.28 -24.30 -18.98
C SER A 248 -4.07 -24.67 -17.51
N ALA A 249 -5.19 -24.82 -16.78
CA ALA A 249 -5.17 -25.31 -15.40
C ALA A 249 -4.58 -26.72 -15.31
N LYS A 250 -3.74 -26.95 -14.29
CA LYS A 250 -3.15 -28.26 -13.98
C LYS A 250 -3.68 -28.80 -12.67
#